data_b093538a529e2c57edc55d2fc5ec2fbe
#
_entry.id   b093538a529e2c57edc55d2fc5ec2fbe
#
_cell.length_a   1.000
_cell.length_b   1.000
_cell.length_c   1.000
_cell.angle_alpha   90.00
_cell.angle_beta   90.00
_cell.angle_gamma   90.00
#
_symmetry.space_group_name_H-M   'P 1'
#
loop_
_entity.id
_entity.type
_entity.pdbx_description
1 polymer ?
#
loop_
_entity_poly.entity_id
_entity_poly.type
_entity_poly.pdbx_seq_one_letter_code
_entity_poly.pdbx_strand_id
1 'polypeptide(L)'
;MQDDDPELQKAVAAITQGDFELSFAIVSRLARADVALAQHFLGWHFHKGIGTDQDDSQAVHWWLKAARQGVVEAQQGLGWAYANGRGVEEDPVEAYRWFNRAASGGDEAAREGLLETAQRLSPEQLRSLEQES
;
A
#
# COMPACT_ATOMS: atom_id res chain seq x y z
N MET A 1 -6.87 17.07 9.67
CA MET A 1 -6.23 16.18 8.70
C MET A 1 -5.85 14.89 9.40
N GLN A 2 -5.91 13.77 8.67
CA GLN A 2 -5.73 12.45 9.28
C GLN A 2 -4.34 12.24 9.84
N ASP A 3 -3.31 12.77 9.19
CA ASP A 3 -1.92 12.65 9.61
C ASP A 3 -1.61 13.48 10.87
N ASP A 4 -2.51 14.40 11.25
CA ASP A 4 -2.39 15.20 12.47
C ASP A 4 -3.14 14.58 13.65
N ASP A 5 -3.80 13.44 13.45
CA ASP A 5 -4.54 12.77 14.52
C ASP A 5 -3.58 12.35 15.64
N PRO A 6 -3.82 12.80 16.88
CA PRO A 6 -2.94 12.46 18.01
C PRO A 6 -2.80 10.96 18.25
N GLU A 7 -3.87 10.20 18.01
CA GLU A 7 -3.80 8.73 18.17
C GLU A 7 -2.91 8.11 17.10
N LEU A 8 -2.98 8.62 15.86
CA LEU A 8 -2.11 8.13 14.79
C LEU A 8 -0.65 8.45 15.09
N GLN A 9 -0.36 9.63 15.60
CA GLN A 9 0.99 10.02 16.00
C GLN A 9 1.52 9.12 17.12
N LYS A 10 0.66 8.74 18.04
CA LYS A 10 0.99 7.81 19.10
C LYS A 10 1.35 6.43 18.55
N ALA A 11 0.60 5.98 17.54
CA ALA A 11 0.89 4.70 16.87
C ALA A 11 2.24 4.75 16.15
N VAL A 12 2.54 5.85 15.45
CA VAL A 12 3.82 6.03 14.76
C VAL A 12 4.97 6.04 15.77
N ALA A 13 4.81 6.74 16.89
CA ALA A 13 5.81 6.75 17.95
C ALA A 13 6.03 5.35 18.52
N ALA A 14 4.96 4.56 18.66
CA ALA A 14 5.05 3.17 19.15
C ALA A 14 5.86 2.32 18.18
N ILE A 15 5.68 2.50 16.87
CA ILE A 15 6.48 1.79 15.86
C ILE A 15 7.96 2.13 16.03
N THR A 16 8.28 3.41 16.18
CA THR A 16 9.66 3.88 16.34
C THR A 16 10.30 3.30 17.59
N GLN A 17 9.52 3.11 18.66
CA GLN A 17 10.00 2.57 19.93
C GLN A 17 10.00 1.04 19.97
N GLY A 18 9.49 0.39 18.91
CA GLY A 18 9.40 -1.07 18.85
C GLY A 18 8.23 -1.66 19.61
N ASP A 19 7.27 -0.84 20.04
CA ASP A 19 6.05 -1.30 20.69
C ASP A 19 4.99 -1.61 19.64
N PHE A 20 5.16 -2.74 18.98
CA PHE A 20 4.33 -3.10 17.84
C PHE A 20 2.93 -3.57 18.23
N GLU A 21 2.75 -4.10 19.44
CA GLU A 21 1.43 -4.46 19.94
C GLU A 21 0.56 -3.22 20.13
N LEU A 22 1.13 -2.17 20.72
CA LEU A 22 0.42 -0.90 20.91
C LEU A 22 0.09 -0.26 19.56
N SER A 23 1.07 -0.20 18.65
CA SER A 23 0.86 0.35 17.32
C SER A 23 -0.25 -0.39 16.58
N PHE A 24 -0.20 -1.73 16.58
CA PHE A 24 -1.21 -2.55 15.92
C PHE A 24 -2.61 -2.29 16.49
N ALA A 25 -2.75 -2.22 17.80
CA ALA A 25 -4.03 -1.96 18.45
C ALA A 25 -4.61 -0.60 18.02
N ILE A 26 -3.77 0.44 18.02
CA ILE A 26 -4.20 1.79 17.66
C ILE A 26 -4.59 1.86 16.19
N VAL A 27 -3.72 1.40 15.27
CA VAL A 27 -4.01 1.49 13.84
C VAL A 27 -5.19 0.61 13.44
N SER A 28 -5.40 -0.53 14.10
CA SER A 28 -6.56 -1.39 13.84
C SER A 28 -7.86 -0.64 14.12
N ARG A 29 -7.92 0.06 15.24
CA ARG A 29 -9.10 0.83 15.62
C ARG A 29 -9.34 1.99 14.66
N LEU A 30 -8.30 2.75 14.34
CA LEU A 30 -8.41 3.90 13.45
C LEU A 30 -8.71 3.47 11.99
N ALA A 31 -8.14 2.36 11.54
CA ALA A 31 -8.40 1.84 10.20
C ALA A 31 -9.87 1.45 10.04
N ARG A 32 -10.45 0.83 11.06
CA ARG A 32 -11.88 0.49 11.06
C ARG A 32 -12.77 1.73 11.11
N ALA A 33 -12.24 2.83 11.63
CA ALA A 33 -12.91 4.14 11.61
C ALA A 33 -12.63 4.92 10.33
N ASP A 34 -12.10 4.26 9.31
CA ASP A 34 -11.86 4.79 7.96
C ASP A 34 -10.75 5.85 7.87
N VAL A 35 -9.81 5.83 8.81
CA VAL A 35 -8.63 6.71 8.76
C VAL A 35 -7.64 6.12 7.77
N ALA A 36 -7.46 6.78 6.63
CA ALA A 36 -6.71 6.23 5.49
C ALA A 36 -5.27 5.88 5.83
N LEU A 37 -4.57 6.78 6.53
CA LEU A 37 -3.16 6.53 6.87
C LEU A 37 -3.02 5.38 7.87
N ALA A 38 -3.99 5.21 8.77
CA ALA A 38 -4.02 4.06 9.68
C ALA A 38 -4.23 2.75 8.91
N GLN A 39 -5.04 2.78 7.85
CA GLN A 39 -5.23 1.61 6.99
C GLN A 39 -3.93 1.21 6.32
N HIS A 40 -3.13 2.18 5.86
CA HIS A 40 -1.82 1.92 5.30
C HIS A 40 -0.90 1.24 6.32
N PHE A 41 -0.82 1.78 7.54
CA PHE A 41 0.01 1.21 8.61
C PHE A 41 -0.48 -0.18 9.01
N LEU A 42 -1.79 -0.40 9.03
CA LEU A 42 -2.33 -1.73 9.34
C LEU A 42 -1.93 -2.74 8.28
N GLY A 43 -1.97 -2.36 6.99
CA GLY A 43 -1.45 -3.20 5.91
C GLY A 43 0.02 -3.54 6.12
N TRP A 44 0.82 -2.57 6.54
CA TRP A 44 2.24 -2.77 6.83
C TRP A 44 2.44 -3.80 7.95
N HIS A 45 1.65 -3.71 9.04
CA HIS A 45 1.72 -4.68 10.14
C HIS A 45 1.46 -6.10 9.67
N PHE A 46 0.43 -6.29 8.85
CA PHE A 46 0.11 -7.62 8.31
C PHE A 46 1.19 -8.10 7.33
N HIS A 47 1.71 -7.24 6.50
CA HIS A 47 2.75 -7.60 5.54
C HIS A 47 4.03 -8.05 6.25
N LYS A 48 4.45 -7.31 7.26
CA LYS A 48 5.67 -7.61 7.99
C LYS A 48 5.50 -8.70 9.04
N GLY A 49 4.27 -8.96 9.47
CA GLY A 49 4.03 -9.88 10.59
C GLY A 49 4.55 -9.33 11.89
N ILE A 50 4.37 -8.04 12.12
CA ILE A 50 4.85 -7.34 13.31
C ILE A 50 3.64 -6.87 14.09
N GLY A 51 3.53 -7.30 15.36
CA GLY A 51 2.35 -7.02 16.18
C GLY A 51 1.15 -7.90 15.87
N THR A 52 1.25 -8.71 14.84
CA THR A 52 0.24 -9.68 14.40
C THR A 52 0.92 -10.73 13.54
N ASP A 53 0.24 -11.82 13.23
CA ASP A 53 0.75 -12.80 12.27
C ASP A 53 0.83 -12.20 10.87
N GLN A 54 1.83 -12.60 10.11
CA GLN A 54 1.99 -12.15 8.73
C GLN A 54 0.84 -12.67 7.88
N ASP A 55 0.20 -11.77 7.12
CA ASP A 55 -0.95 -12.11 6.28
C ASP A 55 -1.03 -11.11 5.13
N ASP A 56 -0.48 -11.50 3.97
CA ASP A 56 -0.46 -10.61 2.80
C ASP A 56 -1.86 -10.34 2.24
N SER A 57 -2.81 -11.25 2.39
CA SER A 57 -4.19 -11.01 1.96
C SER A 57 -4.81 -9.85 2.75
N GLN A 58 -4.58 -9.82 4.05
CA GLN A 58 -5.04 -8.71 4.90
C GLN A 58 -4.29 -7.42 4.56
N ALA A 59 -2.98 -7.52 4.28
CA ALA A 59 -2.21 -6.35 3.89
C ALA A 59 -2.80 -5.71 2.64
N VAL A 60 -3.10 -6.50 1.61
CA VAL A 60 -3.69 -6.01 0.37
C VAL A 60 -5.07 -5.39 0.63
N HIS A 61 -5.88 -6.04 1.46
CA HIS A 61 -7.21 -5.53 1.80
C HIS A 61 -7.14 -4.10 2.36
N TRP A 62 -6.26 -3.87 3.33
CA TRP A 62 -6.14 -2.55 3.97
C TRP A 62 -5.43 -1.54 3.07
N TRP A 63 -4.40 -1.97 2.33
CA TRP A 63 -3.74 -1.08 1.36
C TRP A 63 -4.72 -0.61 0.28
N LEU A 64 -5.63 -1.50 -0.16
CA LEU A 64 -6.61 -1.12 -1.18
C LEU A 64 -7.52 0.00 -0.67
N LYS A 65 -7.98 -0.11 0.57
CA LYS A 65 -8.80 0.94 1.19
C LYS A 65 -8.03 2.26 1.29
N ALA A 66 -6.79 2.22 1.75
CA ALA A 66 -5.96 3.42 1.88
C ALA A 66 -5.63 4.02 0.51
N ALA A 67 -5.29 3.17 -0.46
CA ALA A 67 -4.92 3.60 -1.80
C ALA A 67 -6.07 4.30 -2.52
N ARG A 68 -7.29 3.83 -2.32
CA ARG A 68 -8.48 4.47 -2.89
C ARG A 68 -8.75 5.84 -2.29
N GLN A 69 -8.25 6.09 -1.09
CA GLN A 69 -8.32 7.40 -0.44
C GLN A 69 -7.12 8.28 -0.78
N GLY A 70 -6.21 7.81 -1.64
CA GLY A 70 -5.10 8.61 -2.14
C GLY A 70 -3.78 8.45 -1.40
N VAL A 71 -3.65 7.46 -0.52
CA VAL A 71 -2.38 7.21 0.18
C VAL A 71 -1.38 6.61 -0.81
N VAL A 72 -0.38 7.39 -1.18
CA VAL A 72 0.61 7.04 -2.22
C VAL A 72 1.41 5.79 -1.83
N GLU A 73 1.84 5.68 -0.59
CA GLU A 73 2.60 4.53 -0.08
C GLU A 73 1.78 3.24 -0.21
N ALA A 74 0.47 3.32 0.02
CA ALA A 74 -0.42 2.15 -0.14
C ALA A 74 -0.58 1.77 -1.60
N GLN A 75 -0.63 2.76 -2.50
CA GLN A 75 -0.68 2.52 -3.95
C GLN A 75 0.58 1.78 -4.41
N GLN A 76 1.74 2.20 -3.92
CA GLN A 76 3.02 1.55 -4.21
C GLN A 76 3.01 0.11 -3.66
N GLY A 77 2.51 -0.09 -2.45
CA GLY A 77 2.37 -1.41 -1.84
C GLY A 77 1.52 -2.36 -2.68
N LEU A 78 0.42 -1.86 -3.24
CA LEU A 78 -0.44 -2.64 -4.13
C LEU A 78 0.27 -3.00 -5.44
N GLY A 79 1.01 -2.05 -6.00
CA GLY A 79 1.82 -2.32 -7.19
C GLY A 79 2.76 -3.49 -6.95
N TRP A 80 3.46 -3.46 -5.82
CA TRP A 80 4.36 -4.54 -5.42
C TRP A 80 3.60 -5.86 -5.24
N ALA A 81 2.45 -5.84 -4.58
CA ALA A 81 1.66 -7.05 -4.31
C ALA A 81 1.21 -7.73 -5.61
N TYR A 82 0.69 -6.96 -6.57
CA TYR A 82 0.28 -7.50 -7.86
C TYR A 82 1.47 -7.94 -8.71
N ALA A 83 2.59 -7.21 -8.65
CA ALA A 83 3.78 -7.56 -9.42
C ALA A 83 4.39 -8.89 -8.96
N ASN A 84 4.23 -9.23 -7.69
CA ASN A 84 4.88 -10.40 -7.08
C ASN A 84 3.89 -11.51 -6.68
N GLY A 85 2.60 -11.31 -6.88
CA GLY A 85 1.59 -12.29 -6.49
C GLY A 85 1.54 -12.51 -4.98
N ARG A 86 1.61 -11.45 -4.20
CA ARG A 86 1.61 -11.53 -2.74
C ARG A 86 0.27 -11.05 -2.19
N GLY A 87 -0.51 -11.97 -1.66
CA GLY A 87 -1.85 -11.68 -1.14
C GLY A 87 -2.91 -11.50 -2.21
N VAL A 88 -2.53 -11.47 -3.47
CA VAL A 88 -3.40 -11.42 -4.66
C VAL A 88 -2.74 -12.22 -5.76
N GLU A 89 -3.50 -12.58 -6.77
CA GLU A 89 -2.96 -13.23 -7.95
C GLU A 89 -2.04 -12.25 -8.71
N GLU A 90 -0.89 -12.72 -9.14
CA GLU A 90 0.06 -11.92 -9.90
C GLU A 90 -0.60 -11.35 -11.16
N ASP A 91 -0.48 -10.03 -11.33
CA ASP A 91 -1.11 -9.34 -12.45
C ASP A 91 -0.29 -8.11 -12.82
N PRO A 92 0.58 -8.20 -13.84
CA PRO A 92 1.44 -7.07 -14.22
C PRO A 92 0.65 -5.85 -14.70
N VAL A 93 -0.54 -6.04 -15.28
CA VAL A 93 -1.37 -4.92 -15.73
C VAL A 93 -1.87 -4.12 -14.53
N GLU A 94 -2.40 -4.82 -13.51
CA GLU A 94 -2.83 -4.14 -12.27
C GLU A 94 -1.65 -3.51 -11.55
N ALA A 95 -0.49 -4.20 -11.52
CA ALA A 95 0.71 -3.64 -10.91
C ALA A 95 1.09 -2.32 -11.58
N TYR A 96 1.06 -2.28 -12.92
CA TYR A 96 1.36 -1.06 -13.67
C TYR A 96 0.41 0.07 -13.29
N ARG A 97 -0.89 -0.20 -13.20
CA ARG A 97 -1.89 0.82 -12.83
C ARG A 97 -1.59 1.45 -11.47
N TRP A 98 -1.31 0.62 -10.47
CA TRP A 98 -1.04 1.11 -9.13
C TRP A 98 0.29 1.84 -9.03
N PHE A 99 1.35 1.30 -9.65
CA PHE A 99 2.64 1.99 -9.70
C PHE A 99 2.53 3.33 -10.42
N ASN A 100 1.74 3.41 -11.48
CA ASN A 100 1.56 4.65 -12.21
C ASN A 100 0.91 5.73 -11.35
N ARG A 101 -0.10 5.35 -10.57
CA ARG A 101 -0.75 6.28 -9.63
C ARG A 101 0.22 6.76 -8.57
N ALA A 102 0.97 5.85 -7.98
CA ALA A 102 1.94 6.20 -6.93
C ALA A 102 3.06 7.08 -7.50
N ALA A 103 3.56 6.76 -8.68
CA ALA A 103 4.61 7.56 -9.34
C ALA A 103 4.10 8.97 -9.64
N SER A 104 2.85 9.09 -10.08
CA SER A 104 2.21 10.40 -10.31
C SER A 104 2.09 11.20 -9.02
N GLY A 105 2.01 10.52 -7.88
CA GLY A 105 2.03 11.15 -6.56
C GLY A 105 3.41 11.46 -6.02
N GLY A 106 4.46 11.20 -6.81
CA GLY A 106 5.83 11.54 -6.45
C GLY A 106 6.65 10.43 -5.81
N ASP A 107 6.16 9.20 -5.81
CA ASP A 107 6.86 8.07 -5.19
C ASP A 107 7.94 7.53 -6.13
N GLU A 108 9.22 7.65 -5.73
CA GLU A 108 10.36 7.21 -6.54
C GLU A 108 10.42 5.69 -6.68
N ALA A 109 10.13 4.95 -5.61
CA ALA A 109 10.11 3.48 -5.65
C ALA A 109 9.05 2.99 -6.64
N ALA A 110 7.91 3.67 -6.70
CA ALA A 110 6.85 3.32 -7.64
C ALA A 110 7.29 3.57 -9.08
N ARG A 111 8.11 4.60 -9.32
CA ARG A 111 8.64 4.88 -10.66
C ARG A 111 9.51 3.72 -11.14
N GLU A 112 10.37 3.19 -10.28
CA GLU A 112 11.17 2.00 -10.61
C GLU A 112 10.29 0.79 -10.88
N GLY A 113 9.29 0.57 -10.03
CA GLY A 113 8.32 -0.52 -10.20
C GLY A 113 7.56 -0.41 -11.50
N LEU A 114 7.20 0.82 -11.88
CA LEU A 114 6.52 1.09 -13.14
C LEU A 114 7.38 0.67 -14.34
N LEU A 115 8.65 1.03 -14.33
CA LEU A 115 9.58 0.69 -15.41
C LEU A 115 9.81 -0.82 -15.51
N GLU A 116 10.00 -1.49 -14.38
CA GLU A 116 10.18 -2.94 -14.34
C GLU A 116 8.93 -3.66 -14.85
N THR A 117 7.76 -3.20 -14.43
CA THR A 117 6.48 -3.80 -14.83
C THR A 117 6.23 -3.60 -16.32
N ALA A 118 6.57 -2.42 -16.84
CA ALA A 118 6.42 -2.13 -18.27
C ALA A 118 7.19 -3.13 -19.15
N GLN A 119 8.35 -3.61 -18.68
CA GLN A 119 9.13 -4.61 -19.42
C GLN A 119 8.45 -5.97 -19.52
N ARG A 120 7.49 -6.22 -18.63
CA ARG A 120 6.72 -7.49 -18.59
C ARG A 120 5.45 -7.43 -19.43
N LEU A 121 5.12 -6.26 -19.98
CA LEU A 121 3.89 -6.04 -20.72
C LEU A 121 4.14 -5.97 -22.23
N SER A 122 3.15 -6.40 -23.02
CA SER A 122 3.21 -6.30 -24.46
C SER A 122 3.05 -4.83 -24.90
N PRO A 123 3.51 -4.46 -26.12
CA PRO A 123 3.26 -3.12 -26.64
C PRO A 123 1.77 -2.75 -26.68
N GLU A 124 0.90 -3.74 -26.96
CA GLU A 124 -0.55 -3.50 -26.98
C GLU A 124 -1.08 -3.18 -25.59
N GLN A 125 -0.63 -3.94 -24.57
CA GLN A 125 -1.03 -3.68 -23.18
C GLN A 125 -0.58 -2.29 -22.74
N LEU A 126 0.65 -1.91 -23.07
CA LEU A 126 1.19 -0.60 -22.71
C LEU A 126 0.40 0.53 -23.37
N ARG A 127 0.07 0.40 -24.66
CA ARG A 127 -0.74 1.40 -25.35
C ARG A 127 -2.10 1.56 -24.70
N SER A 128 -2.74 0.43 -24.35
CA SER A 128 -4.05 0.44 -23.70
C SER A 128 -3.99 1.15 -22.35
N LEU A 129 -2.95 0.88 -21.57
CA LEU A 129 -2.78 1.50 -20.25
C LEU A 129 -2.49 3.01 -20.36
N GLU A 130 -1.69 3.41 -21.33
CA GLU A 130 -1.41 4.83 -21.59
C GLU A 130 -2.66 5.61 -21.96
N GLN A 131 -3.60 4.97 -22.65
CA GLN A 131 -4.87 5.59 -23.04
C GLN A 131 -5.81 5.78 -21.85
N GLU A 132 -5.62 5.06 -20.76
CA GLU A 132 -6.40 5.22 -19.54
C GLU A 132 -6.07 6.50 -18.79
N SER A 133 -4.91 7.09 -19.05
CA SER A 133 -4.39 8.24 -18.29
C SER A 133 -4.93 9.57 -18.78
#